data_d5b45ab33c18f9e1fd0893a361d1eb92
#
_entry.id   d5b45ab33c18f9e1fd0893a361d1eb92
#
_cell.length_a   1.000
_cell.length_b   1.000
_cell.length_c   1.000
_cell.angle_alpha   90.00
_cell.angle_beta   90.00
_cell.angle_gamma   90.00
#
_symmetry.space_group_name_H-M   'P 1'
#
loop_
_entity.id
_entity.type
_entity.pdbx_description
1 polymer ?
#
loop_
_entity_poly.entity_id
_entity_poly.type
_entity_poly.pdbx_seq_one_letter_code
_entity_poly.pdbx_strand_id
1 'polypeptide(L)'
;MKNKIINLRNIDLFSLAKDVISSWWIIVMVAAAGVMFTHAYISTTYVPEYTSTGIYVVTPKQSTGYVYTNKIFAQNVVEIFQNLMNSDIMNNKIKEDLHVSSLDATMNVSLIEETNLMKISVTSKDPILSFKTVGAIMDNYADLSGYLTSDAVFDPLEAPIVPTFADNSLMPRKKSLQVGGICGVITLLGLCLVSILRRTIKTEAAIEEQLDTDLFGTIYHENKNRTVKSKIVQSVKALLITSPIITTKFIESFNNIRIKLEYEHDRKPSKNVYLVSSVCENEGKSTVALNIALSLVKEGKKVIVIDADMRKPAICKMLDIPKEQVTDMVRLLQGECGLDQTMYRDRQGLNLVMSTKGHSSTYEFVKSGAMKDLIKKCRKFADFVIIDTPPMSLLSDTEALLDDVDFSLLVIRQDFSYEKDIENCINIMNDADSRFLGCILNDXXXXXXXRSSK
;
A
#
# COMPACT_ATOMS: atom_id res chain seq x y z
N MET A 1 -24.54 -20.46 -4.48
CA MET A 1 -23.23 -19.72 -4.42
C MET A 1 -22.41 -20.10 -5.65
N LYS A 2 -22.46 -19.30 -6.70
CA LYS A 2 -21.52 -19.43 -7.83
C LYS A 2 -20.13 -18.98 -7.34
N ASN A 3 -19.18 -19.87 -7.36
CA ASN A 3 -17.76 -19.50 -7.15
C ASN A 3 -17.38 -18.49 -8.24
N LYS A 4 -17.48 -17.19 -7.93
CA LYS A 4 -16.96 -16.13 -8.81
C LYS A 4 -15.42 -16.23 -8.78
N ILE A 5 -14.88 -16.96 -9.75
CA ILE A 5 -13.42 -17.04 -10.00
C ILE A 5 -12.93 -15.60 -10.26
N ILE A 6 -11.85 -15.24 -9.62
CA ILE A 6 -11.21 -13.94 -9.84
C ILE A 6 -10.94 -13.78 -11.34
N ASN A 7 -11.65 -12.87 -11.97
CA ASN A 7 -11.47 -12.63 -13.40
C ASN A 7 -10.29 -11.67 -13.59
N LEU A 8 -9.13 -12.24 -13.94
CA LEU A 8 -7.87 -11.50 -14.12
C LEU A 8 -7.97 -10.40 -15.20
N ARG A 9 -8.99 -10.45 -16.03
CA ARG A 9 -9.26 -9.42 -17.06
C ARG A 9 -9.68 -8.05 -16.48
N ASN A 10 -10.17 -8.06 -15.25
CA ASN A 10 -10.70 -6.84 -14.60
C ASN A 10 -9.71 -6.19 -13.63
N ILE A 11 -8.42 -6.56 -13.72
CA ILE A 11 -7.39 -5.91 -12.90
C ILE A 11 -7.13 -4.52 -13.48
N ASP A 12 -7.56 -3.51 -12.76
CA ASP A 12 -7.23 -2.12 -13.11
C ASP A 12 -5.81 -1.80 -12.63
N LEU A 13 -4.88 -1.79 -13.57
CA LEU A 13 -3.46 -1.48 -13.32
C LEU A 13 -3.27 -0.08 -12.71
N PHE A 14 -4.15 0.85 -13.04
CA PHE A 14 -4.08 2.22 -12.49
C PHE A 14 -4.44 2.25 -11.00
N SER A 15 -5.50 1.56 -10.62
CA SER A 15 -5.91 1.41 -9.21
C SER A 15 -4.80 0.72 -8.40
N LEU A 16 -4.21 -0.36 -8.96
CA LEU A 16 -3.10 -1.08 -8.32
C LEU A 16 -1.87 -0.16 -8.12
N ALA A 17 -1.49 0.59 -9.16
CA ALA A 17 -0.38 1.55 -9.08
C ALA A 17 -0.66 2.63 -8.02
N LYS A 18 -1.89 3.15 -7.97
CA LYS A 18 -2.34 4.16 -7.00
C LYS A 18 -2.22 3.62 -5.56
N ASP A 19 -2.67 2.38 -5.31
CA ASP A 19 -2.59 1.74 -3.99
C ASP A 19 -1.14 1.56 -3.54
N VAL A 20 -0.26 1.09 -4.44
CA VAL A 20 1.17 0.93 -4.17
C VAL A 20 1.82 2.30 -3.87
N ILE A 21 1.53 3.32 -4.70
CA ILE A 21 2.07 4.67 -4.52
C ILE A 21 1.55 5.29 -3.21
N SER A 22 0.28 5.09 -2.88
CA SER A 22 -0.29 5.60 -1.63
C SER A 22 0.34 4.94 -0.39
N SER A 23 0.81 3.69 -0.53
CA SER A 23 1.37 2.89 0.57
C SER A 23 2.90 2.73 0.48
N TRP A 24 3.59 3.53 -0.35
CA TRP A 24 5.05 3.43 -0.56
C TRP A 24 5.85 3.50 0.75
N TRP A 25 5.36 4.27 1.70
CA TRP A 25 6.00 4.45 3.01
C TRP A 25 6.07 3.14 3.82
N ILE A 26 5.08 2.24 3.66
CA ILE A 26 5.07 0.91 4.31
C ILE A 26 6.23 0.08 3.77
N ILE A 27 6.43 0.11 2.44
CA ILE A 27 7.52 -0.64 1.77
C ILE A 27 8.87 -0.15 2.32
N VAL A 28 9.05 1.17 2.39
CA VAL A 28 10.30 1.78 2.90
C VAL A 28 10.52 1.44 4.38
N MET A 29 9.48 1.52 5.20
CA MET A 29 9.58 1.18 6.64
C MET A 29 9.96 -0.27 6.87
N VAL A 30 9.32 -1.21 6.16
CA VAL A 30 9.60 -2.65 6.32
C VAL A 30 11.02 -2.98 5.80
N ALA A 31 11.42 -2.40 4.67
CA ALA A 31 12.77 -2.56 4.13
C ALA A 31 13.82 -2.03 5.12
N ALA A 32 13.61 -0.83 5.67
CA ALA A 32 14.51 -0.23 6.67
C ALA A 32 14.59 -1.07 7.95
N ALA A 33 13.47 -1.57 8.44
CA ALA A 33 13.42 -2.47 9.60
C ALA A 33 14.21 -3.76 9.32
N GLY A 34 14.09 -4.34 8.13
CA GLY A 34 14.87 -5.50 7.69
C GLY A 34 16.37 -5.24 7.70
N VAL A 35 16.80 -4.08 7.17
CA VAL A 35 18.20 -3.65 7.19
C VAL A 35 18.70 -3.53 8.63
N MET A 36 17.98 -2.83 9.48
CA MET A 36 18.37 -2.56 10.87
C MET A 36 18.46 -3.86 11.69
N PHE A 37 17.45 -4.70 11.56
CA PHE A 37 17.40 -5.98 12.28
C PHE A 37 18.57 -6.89 11.87
N THR A 38 18.79 -7.03 10.56
CA THR A 38 19.89 -7.87 10.01
C THR A 38 21.24 -7.31 10.42
N HIS A 39 21.41 -5.98 10.37
CA HIS A 39 22.67 -5.34 10.79
C HIS A 39 22.94 -5.58 12.28
N ALA A 40 21.93 -5.39 13.13
CA ALA A 40 22.04 -5.64 14.56
C ALA A 40 22.35 -7.13 14.85
N TYR A 41 21.63 -8.04 14.19
CA TYR A 41 21.84 -9.49 14.34
C TYR A 41 23.28 -9.89 13.97
N ILE A 42 23.77 -9.44 12.81
CA ILE A 42 25.15 -9.72 12.35
C ILE A 42 26.14 -9.11 13.34
N SER A 43 25.90 -7.89 13.79
CA SER A 43 26.81 -7.16 14.70
C SER A 43 26.94 -7.84 16.08
N THR A 44 25.86 -8.47 16.56
CA THR A 44 25.87 -9.16 17.87
C THR A 44 26.35 -10.61 17.79
N THR A 45 26.19 -11.27 16.63
CA THR A 45 26.54 -12.70 16.45
C THR A 45 27.93 -12.89 15.83
N TYR A 46 28.49 -11.85 15.21
CA TYR A 46 29.75 -11.94 14.49
C TYR A 46 30.92 -12.11 15.46
N VAL A 47 31.68 -13.20 15.25
CA VAL A 47 32.96 -13.46 15.94
C VAL A 47 34.04 -13.39 14.87
N PRO A 48 35.00 -12.46 14.96
CA PRO A 48 36.08 -12.38 13.96
C PRO A 48 37.01 -13.59 14.11
N GLU A 49 37.46 -14.13 12.99
CA GLU A 49 38.42 -15.23 12.92
C GLU A 49 39.64 -14.77 12.11
N TYR A 50 40.81 -15.04 12.65
CA TYR A 50 42.08 -14.62 12.12
C TYR A 50 42.92 -15.86 11.79
N THR A 51 43.36 -15.97 10.55
CA THR A 51 44.20 -17.11 10.13
C THR A 51 45.63 -16.65 9.89
N SER A 52 46.54 -17.24 10.61
CA SER A 52 47.98 -17.11 10.32
C SER A 52 48.41 -18.34 9.52
N THR A 53 49.24 -18.12 8.51
CA THR A 53 49.74 -19.18 7.65
C THR A 53 51.26 -19.14 7.58
N GLY A 54 51.86 -20.37 7.54
CA GLY A 54 53.28 -20.55 7.24
C GLY A 54 53.39 -21.57 6.12
N ILE A 55 54.33 -21.34 5.17
CA ILE A 55 54.59 -22.25 4.04
C ILE A 55 55.98 -22.78 4.17
N TYR A 56 56.11 -24.10 4.10
CA TYR A 56 57.33 -24.87 4.26
C TYR A 56 57.60 -25.79 3.09
N VAL A 57 58.85 -25.88 2.63
CA VAL A 57 59.32 -26.83 1.62
C VAL A 57 59.59 -28.15 2.34
N VAL A 58 58.97 -29.23 1.91
CA VAL A 58 59.17 -30.57 2.48
C VAL A 58 60.13 -31.38 1.57
N THR A 59 61.27 -31.73 2.09
CA THR A 59 62.26 -32.51 1.37
C THR A 59 62.74 -33.72 2.22
N PRO A 60 63.07 -34.87 1.58
CA PRO A 60 63.70 -35.98 2.32
C PRO A 60 65.17 -35.67 2.61
N LYS A 61 65.64 -36.05 3.78
CA LYS A 61 67.00 -35.78 4.32
C LYS A 61 68.16 -36.33 3.41
N GLN A 62 67.91 -37.34 2.62
CA GLN A 62 68.91 -37.99 1.77
C GLN A 62 68.50 -38.01 0.26
N SER A 63 67.93 -36.96 -0.25
CA SER A 63 67.48 -37.00 -1.64
C SER A 63 68.49 -36.41 -2.59
N THR A 64 68.91 -37.24 -3.52
CA THR A 64 69.58 -36.87 -4.77
C THR A 64 68.55 -36.96 -5.94
N GLY A 65 67.28 -36.97 -5.66
CA GLY A 65 66.22 -37.35 -6.62
C GLY A 65 65.37 -36.18 -7.21
N TYR A 66 64.69 -36.50 -8.27
CA TYR A 66 63.84 -35.59 -9.06
C TYR A 66 62.58 -35.06 -8.31
N VAL A 67 62.06 -33.97 -8.77
CA VAL A 67 60.91 -33.24 -8.20
C VAL A 67 59.69 -34.14 -7.95
N TYR A 68 59.43 -35.13 -8.76
CA TYR A 68 58.27 -36.05 -8.64
C TYR A 68 58.31 -36.92 -7.37
N THR A 69 59.49 -37.40 -6.98
CA THR A 69 59.64 -38.22 -5.74
C THR A 69 59.36 -37.38 -4.50
N ASN A 70 59.66 -36.12 -4.57
CA ASN A 70 59.42 -35.19 -3.44
C ASN A 70 57.93 -34.89 -3.23
N LYS A 71 57.11 -34.92 -4.26
CA LYS A 71 55.66 -34.71 -4.13
C LYS A 71 54.95 -35.83 -3.38
N ILE A 72 55.20 -37.10 -3.76
CA ILE A 72 54.61 -38.28 -3.07
C ILE A 72 55.07 -38.31 -1.63
N PHE A 73 56.33 -38.06 -1.36
CA PHE A 73 56.89 -37.95 -0.02
C PHE A 73 56.18 -36.85 0.76
N ALA A 74 56.05 -35.66 0.21
CA ALA A 74 55.38 -34.51 0.85
C ALA A 74 53.89 -34.82 1.18
N GLN A 75 53.17 -35.52 0.29
CA GLN A 75 51.80 -35.96 0.54
C GLN A 75 51.71 -36.86 1.79
N ASN A 76 52.58 -37.88 1.88
CA ASN A 76 52.61 -38.77 3.05
C ASN A 76 52.96 -38.02 4.30
N VAL A 77 53.93 -37.09 4.25
CA VAL A 77 54.36 -36.29 5.39
C VAL A 77 53.22 -35.38 5.86
N VAL A 78 52.50 -34.72 4.93
CA VAL A 78 51.36 -33.83 5.24
C VAL A 78 50.25 -34.64 5.94
N GLU A 79 49.97 -35.87 5.47
CA GLU A 79 48.95 -36.73 6.10
C GLU A 79 49.30 -37.09 7.53
N ILE A 80 50.56 -37.48 7.75
CA ILE A 80 51.08 -37.80 9.09
C ILE A 80 51.06 -36.55 9.98
N PHE A 81 51.44 -35.39 9.44
CA PHE A 81 51.49 -34.14 10.14
C PHE A 81 50.08 -33.64 10.52
N GLN A 82 49.11 -33.86 9.65
CA GLN A 82 47.72 -33.51 9.89
C GLN A 82 47.14 -34.35 11.06
N ASN A 83 47.47 -35.63 11.10
CA ASN A 83 47.06 -36.52 12.19
C ASN A 83 47.76 -36.13 13.51
N LEU A 84 49.03 -35.72 13.47
CA LEU A 84 49.76 -35.22 14.62
C LEU A 84 49.17 -33.90 15.17
N MET A 85 48.84 -32.99 14.30
CA MET A 85 48.22 -31.69 14.69
C MET A 85 46.92 -31.89 15.47
N ASN A 86 46.15 -32.91 15.13
CA ASN A 86 44.89 -33.22 15.80
C ASN A 86 45.07 -34.08 17.06
N SER A 87 46.30 -34.42 17.41
CA SER A 87 46.57 -35.25 18.59
C SER A 87 46.59 -34.44 19.90
N ASP A 88 46.19 -35.08 20.96
CA ASP A 88 46.25 -34.49 22.31
C ASP A 88 47.70 -34.16 22.72
N ILE A 89 48.67 -34.92 22.21
CA ILE A 89 50.10 -34.73 22.52
C ILE A 89 50.56 -33.37 22.01
N MET A 90 50.30 -33.08 20.73
CA MET A 90 50.68 -31.79 20.14
C MET A 90 49.93 -30.64 20.78
N ASN A 91 48.60 -30.80 20.96
CA ASN A 91 47.77 -29.80 21.59
C ASN A 91 48.25 -29.42 23.00
N ASN A 92 48.60 -30.42 23.81
CA ASN A 92 49.08 -30.18 25.18
C ASN A 92 50.47 -29.50 25.19
N LYS A 93 51.35 -29.89 24.27
CA LYS A 93 52.67 -29.27 24.16
C LYS A 93 52.58 -27.80 23.72
N ILE A 94 51.73 -27.51 22.74
CA ILE A 94 51.48 -26.13 22.30
C ILE A 94 50.90 -25.30 23.46
N LYS A 95 49.99 -25.86 24.27
CA LYS A 95 49.44 -25.18 25.45
C LYS A 95 50.52 -24.86 26.48
N GLU A 96 51.41 -25.79 26.70
CA GLU A 96 52.56 -25.60 27.64
C GLU A 96 53.46 -24.46 27.16
N ASP A 97 53.86 -24.47 25.88
CA ASP A 97 54.75 -23.46 25.31
C ASP A 97 54.14 -22.05 25.28
N LEU A 98 52.86 -21.98 24.96
CA LEU A 98 52.14 -20.72 24.89
C LEU A 98 51.62 -20.25 26.26
N HIS A 99 51.79 -21.10 27.30
CA HIS A 99 51.28 -20.84 28.68
C HIS A 99 49.78 -20.53 28.72
N VAL A 100 48.95 -21.25 27.90
CA VAL A 100 47.51 -21.09 27.84
C VAL A 100 46.78 -22.33 28.42
N SER A 101 45.68 -22.08 29.12
CA SER A 101 44.87 -23.16 29.70
C SER A 101 44.00 -23.90 28.68
N SER A 102 43.61 -23.18 27.59
CA SER A 102 42.84 -23.76 26.48
C SER A 102 43.34 -23.19 25.16
N LEU A 103 43.41 -24.05 24.14
CA LEU A 103 43.81 -23.65 22.80
C LEU A 103 42.53 -23.50 21.94
N ASP A 104 41.98 -22.28 21.85
CA ASP A 104 40.81 -21.97 21.06
C ASP A 104 41.25 -21.61 19.63
N ALA A 105 41.83 -22.60 18.95
CA ALA A 105 42.39 -22.46 17.60
C ALA A 105 42.14 -23.73 16.79
N THR A 106 41.78 -23.58 15.52
CA THR A 106 41.62 -24.67 14.57
C THR A 106 42.90 -24.73 13.71
N MET A 107 43.55 -25.89 13.74
CA MET A 107 44.78 -26.13 13.00
C MET A 107 44.48 -26.96 11.75
N ASN A 108 45.00 -26.55 10.62
CA ASN A 108 44.86 -27.26 9.36
C ASN A 108 46.20 -27.28 8.61
N VAL A 109 46.52 -28.44 8.07
CA VAL A 109 47.72 -28.63 7.26
C VAL A 109 47.28 -29.13 5.89
N SER A 110 47.82 -28.55 4.85
CA SER A 110 47.50 -28.93 3.48
C SER A 110 48.72 -28.83 2.58
N LEU A 111 48.73 -29.64 1.54
CA LEU A 111 49.75 -29.54 0.47
C LEU A 111 49.26 -28.58 -0.60
N ILE A 112 50.10 -27.68 -1.07
CA ILE A 112 49.78 -26.83 -2.21
C ILE A 112 49.85 -27.72 -3.46
N GLU A 113 48.74 -27.75 -4.21
CA GLU A 113 48.55 -28.61 -5.37
C GLU A 113 49.78 -28.60 -6.32
N GLU A 114 50.20 -29.78 -6.72
CA GLU A 114 51.29 -30.04 -7.65
C GLU A 114 52.68 -29.56 -7.19
N THR A 115 52.85 -29.36 -5.88
CA THR A 115 54.13 -28.92 -5.30
C THR A 115 54.51 -29.81 -4.13
N ASN A 116 55.73 -29.60 -3.57
CA ASN A 116 56.16 -30.16 -2.28
C ASN A 116 56.09 -29.11 -1.17
N LEU A 117 55.16 -28.14 -1.30
CA LEU A 117 54.97 -27.05 -0.35
C LEU A 117 53.84 -27.42 0.64
N MET A 118 54.17 -27.48 1.89
CA MET A 118 53.21 -27.71 2.99
C MET A 118 52.78 -26.32 3.53
N LYS A 119 51.48 -26.12 3.57
CA LYS A 119 50.85 -24.93 4.15
C LYS A 119 50.24 -25.30 5.50
N ILE A 120 50.74 -24.67 6.57
CA ILE A 120 50.15 -24.76 7.92
C ILE A 120 49.29 -23.52 8.12
N SER A 121 48.03 -23.71 8.48
CA SER A 121 47.07 -22.63 8.74
C SER A 121 46.45 -22.80 10.13
N VAL A 122 46.50 -21.76 10.92
CA VAL A 122 45.89 -21.74 12.25
C VAL A 122 44.90 -20.58 12.33
N THR A 123 43.64 -20.92 12.58
CA THR A 123 42.55 -19.96 12.72
C THR A 123 42.13 -19.84 14.17
N SER A 124 42.07 -18.62 14.68
CA SER A 124 41.68 -18.31 16.05
C SER A 124 40.96 -16.98 16.13
N LYS A 125 40.28 -16.74 17.23
CA LYS A 125 39.63 -15.44 17.56
C LYS A 125 40.66 -14.34 17.91
N ASP A 126 41.86 -14.77 18.32
CA ASP A 126 42.98 -13.85 18.64
C ASP A 126 44.05 -13.94 17.55
N PRO A 127 44.36 -12.84 16.84
CA PRO A 127 45.40 -12.83 15.81
C PRO A 127 46.79 -13.15 16.33
N ILE A 128 47.09 -12.80 17.58
CA ILE A 128 48.38 -13.11 18.20
C ILE A 128 48.47 -14.60 18.51
N LEU A 129 47.36 -15.18 18.99
CA LEU A 129 47.30 -16.62 19.28
C LEU A 129 47.47 -17.45 18.01
N SER A 130 46.81 -17.09 16.91
CA SER A 130 46.95 -17.80 15.64
C SER A 130 48.39 -17.78 15.14
N PHE A 131 49.05 -16.61 15.19
CA PHE A 131 50.47 -16.43 14.80
C PHE A 131 51.39 -17.29 15.70
N LYS A 132 51.29 -17.17 17.03
CA LYS A 132 52.13 -17.89 17.99
C LYS A 132 51.96 -19.40 17.88
N THR A 133 50.73 -19.86 17.61
CA THR A 133 50.44 -21.30 17.45
C THR A 133 51.14 -21.87 16.22
N VAL A 134 51.20 -21.15 15.09
CA VAL A 134 51.97 -21.61 13.91
C VAL A 134 53.44 -21.76 14.26
N GLY A 135 54.01 -20.78 15.01
CA GLY A 135 55.39 -20.82 15.50
C GLY A 135 55.63 -22.05 16.40
N ALA A 136 54.80 -22.22 17.45
CA ALA A 136 54.89 -23.34 18.39
C ALA A 136 54.77 -24.69 17.70
N ILE A 137 53.93 -24.82 16.67
CA ILE A 137 53.83 -26.07 15.87
C ILE A 137 55.20 -26.41 15.24
N MET A 138 55.85 -25.41 14.68
CA MET A 138 57.13 -25.64 13.96
C MET A 138 58.29 -25.88 14.93
N ASP A 139 58.26 -25.19 16.08
CA ASP A 139 59.31 -25.38 17.12
C ASP A 139 59.21 -26.79 17.76
N ASN A 140 57.99 -27.25 18.00
CA ASN A 140 57.75 -28.56 18.63
C ASN A 140 57.79 -29.74 17.66
N TYR A 141 57.64 -29.48 16.35
CA TYR A 141 57.69 -30.51 15.33
C TYR A 141 58.99 -31.35 15.42
N ALA A 142 60.13 -30.68 15.61
CA ALA A 142 61.46 -31.35 15.62
C ALA A 142 61.55 -32.41 16.72
N ASP A 143 61.02 -32.15 17.88
CA ASP A 143 60.97 -33.09 19.05
C ASP A 143 60.07 -34.29 18.79
N LEU A 144 58.95 -34.06 18.08
CA LEU A 144 57.94 -35.11 17.85
C LEU A 144 58.23 -35.89 16.54
N SER A 145 58.90 -35.25 15.58
CA SER A 145 59.21 -35.86 14.27
C SER A 145 60.15 -37.07 14.38
N GLY A 146 61.00 -37.10 15.41
CA GLY A 146 61.91 -38.26 15.63
C GLY A 146 61.19 -39.58 15.83
N TYR A 147 59.91 -39.53 16.22
CA TYR A 147 59.06 -40.73 16.38
C TYR A 147 58.27 -41.10 15.12
N LEU A 148 58.14 -40.17 14.17
CA LEU A 148 57.18 -40.32 13.06
C LEU A 148 57.81 -40.19 11.64
N THR A 149 58.75 -39.24 11.47
CA THR A 149 59.35 -38.96 10.17
C THR A 149 60.79 -38.48 10.28
N SER A 150 61.68 -39.38 10.69
CA SER A 150 63.10 -39.09 10.86
C SER A 150 63.82 -38.55 9.61
N ASP A 151 63.19 -38.70 8.42
CA ASP A 151 63.81 -38.40 7.12
C ASP A 151 63.27 -37.15 6.44
N ALA A 152 62.41 -36.34 7.08
CA ALA A 152 61.86 -35.08 6.52
C ALA A 152 62.61 -33.85 7.02
N VAL A 153 62.91 -32.93 6.13
CA VAL A 153 63.41 -31.59 6.41
C VAL A 153 62.41 -30.56 5.98
N PHE A 154 62.14 -29.59 6.84
CA PHE A 154 61.17 -28.48 6.58
C PHE A 154 61.96 -27.17 6.50
N ASP A 155 62.05 -26.65 5.32
CA ASP A 155 62.67 -25.33 5.09
C ASP A 155 61.58 -24.25 4.99
N PRO A 156 61.57 -23.20 5.85
CA PRO A 156 60.55 -22.16 5.80
C PRO A 156 60.70 -21.35 4.52
N LEU A 157 59.68 -21.39 3.69
CA LEU A 157 59.58 -20.55 2.48
C LEU A 157 58.90 -19.24 2.78
N GLU A 158 57.86 -19.28 3.60
CA GLU A 158 57.14 -18.10 4.04
C GLU A 158 56.87 -18.22 5.57
N ALA A 159 57.45 -17.31 6.30
CA ALA A 159 57.26 -17.28 7.76
C ALA A 159 55.84 -16.81 8.10
N PRO A 160 55.25 -17.34 9.20
CA PRO A 160 53.95 -16.85 9.62
C PRO A 160 53.99 -15.36 9.98
N ILE A 161 52.89 -14.66 9.74
CA ILE A 161 52.73 -13.25 10.09
C ILE A 161 51.47 -13.09 10.92
N VAL A 162 51.41 -12.03 11.73
CA VAL A 162 50.23 -11.67 12.51
C VAL A 162 49.16 -11.16 11.54
N PRO A 163 48.01 -11.84 11.43
CA PRO A 163 46.96 -11.37 10.53
C PRO A 163 46.37 -10.03 11.02
N THR A 164 46.25 -9.06 10.12
CA THR A 164 45.75 -7.72 10.43
C THR A 164 44.23 -7.59 10.16
N PHE A 165 43.66 -8.50 9.41
CA PHE A 165 42.23 -8.49 9.03
C PHE A 165 41.63 -9.88 9.32
N ALA A 166 40.37 -9.89 9.73
CA ALA A 166 39.62 -11.14 9.92
C ALA A 166 39.27 -11.76 8.55
N ASP A 167 39.49 -13.06 8.41
CA ASP A 167 39.23 -13.80 7.17
C ASP A 167 37.74 -13.96 6.88
N ASN A 168 36.95 -14.12 7.95
CA ASN A 168 35.49 -14.22 7.86
C ASN A 168 34.82 -12.85 7.85
N SER A 169 35.48 -11.80 7.32
CA SER A 169 34.90 -10.45 7.29
C SER A 169 33.59 -10.46 6.53
N LEU A 170 32.49 -10.59 7.26
CA LEU A 170 31.16 -10.38 6.73
C LEU A 170 31.06 -8.90 6.36
N MET A 171 30.63 -8.62 5.13
CA MET A 171 30.25 -7.27 4.76
C MET A 171 28.83 -7.03 5.30
N PRO A 172 28.65 -6.60 6.57
CA PRO A 172 27.32 -6.52 7.17
C PRO A 172 26.39 -5.57 6.42
N ARG A 173 26.94 -4.49 5.85
CA ARG A 173 26.19 -3.53 5.04
C ARG A 173 25.60 -4.19 3.78
N LYS A 174 26.39 -5.01 3.07
CA LYS A 174 25.96 -5.65 1.82
C LYS A 174 24.86 -6.69 2.09
N LYS A 175 25.04 -7.53 3.10
CA LYS A 175 24.06 -8.55 3.48
C LYS A 175 22.76 -7.94 4.02
N SER A 176 22.84 -6.93 4.88
CA SER A 176 21.67 -6.26 5.43
C SER A 176 20.87 -5.51 4.34
N LEU A 177 21.54 -4.89 3.36
CA LEU A 177 20.87 -4.27 2.21
C LEU A 177 20.13 -5.30 1.35
N GLN A 178 20.74 -6.47 1.14
CA GLN A 178 20.09 -7.56 0.39
C GLN A 178 18.80 -8.03 1.09
N VAL A 179 18.87 -8.27 2.40
CA VAL A 179 17.68 -8.70 3.18
C VAL A 179 16.61 -7.59 3.17
N GLY A 180 17.00 -6.33 3.37
CA GLY A 180 16.07 -5.21 3.28
C GLY A 180 15.38 -5.11 1.92
N GLY A 181 16.12 -5.33 0.84
CA GLY A 181 15.57 -5.39 -0.51
C GLY A 181 14.54 -6.52 -0.68
N ILE A 182 14.86 -7.71 -0.18
CA ILE A 182 13.95 -8.87 -0.22
C ILE A 182 12.67 -8.55 0.57
N CYS A 183 12.80 -7.98 1.78
CA CYS A 183 11.64 -7.56 2.60
C CYS A 183 10.76 -6.54 1.85
N GLY A 184 11.39 -5.58 1.18
CA GLY A 184 10.69 -4.60 0.35
C GLY A 184 9.88 -5.23 -0.78
N VAL A 185 10.49 -6.18 -1.50
CA VAL A 185 9.82 -6.91 -2.59
C VAL A 185 8.64 -7.75 -2.07
N ILE A 186 8.83 -8.46 -0.96
CA ILE A 186 7.75 -9.27 -0.35
C ILE A 186 6.59 -8.34 0.06
N THR A 187 6.89 -7.17 0.65
CA THR A 187 5.87 -6.19 1.05
C THR A 187 5.12 -5.66 -0.18
N LEU A 188 5.83 -5.34 -1.26
CA LEU A 188 5.24 -4.89 -2.51
C LEU A 188 4.27 -5.95 -3.07
N LEU A 189 4.69 -7.22 -3.13
CA LEU A 189 3.84 -8.32 -3.59
C LEU A 189 2.61 -8.50 -2.69
N GLY A 190 2.78 -8.36 -1.38
CA GLY A 190 1.68 -8.40 -0.41
C GLY A 190 0.67 -7.29 -0.63
N LEU A 191 1.12 -6.05 -0.86
CA LEU A 191 0.25 -4.92 -1.16
C LEU A 191 -0.51 -5.13 -2.48
N CYS A 192 0.16 -5.64 -3.50
CA CYS A 192 -0.48 -5.97 -4.78
C CYS A 192 -1.58 -7.03 -4.59
N LEU A 193 -1.30 -8.05 -3.79
CA LEU A 193 -2.28 -9.11 -3.50
C LEU A 193 -3.51 -8.55 -2.76
N VAL A 194 -3.30 -7.72 -1.75
CA VAL A 194 -4.38 -7.07 -0.99
C VAL A 194 -5.24 -6.20 -1.93
N SER A 195 -4.60 -5.41 -2.82
CA SER A 195 -5.30 -4.56 -3.79
C SER A 195 -6.15 -5.38 -4.77
N ILE A 196 -5.66 -6.54 -5.20
CA ILE A 196 -6.40 -7.45 -6.12
C ILE A 196 -7.57 -8.12 -5.39
N LEU A 197 -7.39 -8.52 -4.14
CA LEU A 197 -8.42 -9.20 -3.35
C LEU A 197 -9.51 -8.25 -2.84
N ARG A 198 -9.26 -6.95 -2.85
CA ARG A 198 -10.21 -5.91 -2.42
C ARG A 198 -11.34 -5.79 -3.46
N ARG A 199 -12.54 -6.23 -3.09
CA ARG A 199 -13.73 -6.20 -3.95
C ARG A 199 -14.39 -4.83 -3.90
N THR A 200 -13.90 -3.91 -4.73
CA THR A 200 -14.44 -2.56 -4.93
C THR A 200 -14.75 -2.36 -6.42
N ILE A 201 -15.65 -1.44 -6.72
CA ILE A 201 -16.00 -1.12 -8.12
C ILE A 201 -14.93 -0.18 -8.69
N LYS A 202 -14.20 -0.68 -9.69
CA LYS A 202 -13.05 0.02 -10.29
C LYS A 202 -13.33 0.57 -11.69
N THR A 203 -14.29 -0.02 -12.42
CA THR A 203 -14.58 0.34 -13.82
C THR A 203 -16.09 0.47 -14.04
N GLU A 204 -16.45 1.14 -15.14
CA GLU A 204 -17.84 1.26 -15.58
C GLU A 204 -18.47 -0.12 -15.84
N ALA A 205 -17.75 -0.99 -16.55
CA ALA A 205 -18.19 -2.35 -16.86
C ALA A 205 -18.46 -3.18 -15.60
N ALA A 206 -17.72 -2.92 -14.51
CA ALA A 206 -17.91 -3.66 -13.25
C ALA A 206 -19.31 -3.40 -12.63
N ILE A 207 -19.91 -2.22 -12.87
CA ILE A 207 -21.26 -1.90 -12.38
C ILE A 207 -22.28 -2.83 -13.05
N GLU A 208 -22.23 -2.94 -14.36
CA GLU A 208 -23.18 -3.76 -15.13
C GLU A 208 -22.94 -5.26 -14.92
N GLU A 209 -21.67 -5.70 -14.86
CA GLU A 209 -21.31 -7.12 -14.76
C GLU A 209 -21.41 -7.68 -13.35
N GLN A 210 -21.07 -6.88 -12.33
CA GLN A 210 -20.96 -7.35 -10.94
C GLN A 210 -22.19 -7.00 -10.09
N LEU A 211 -22.80 -5.83 -10.32
CA LEU A 211 -23.90 -5.33 -9.51
C LEU A 211 -25.30 -5.59 -10.12
N ASP A 212 -25.36 -6.10 -11.34
CA ASP A 212 -26.62 -6.36 -12.07
C ASP A 212 -27.56 -5.13 -12.07
N THR A 213 -26.99 -3.95 -12.31
CA THR A 213 -27.72 -2.68 -12.33
C THR A 213 -27.20 -1.75 -13.44
N ASP A 214 -28.05 -0.81 -13.86
CA ASP A 214 -27.72 0.13 -14.92
C ASP A 214 -26.71 1.19 -14.45
N LEU A 215 -25.74 1.49 -15.31
CA LEU A 215 -24.86 2.66 -15.16
C LEU A 215 -25.58 3.90 -15.67
N PHE A 216 -26.14 4.70 -14.76
CA PHE A 216 -26.86 5.92 -15.11
C PHE A 216 -25.93 7.01 -15.65
N GLY A 217 -24.71 7.11 -15.10
CA GLY A 217 -23.73 8.07 -15.59
C GLY A 217 -22.37 7.92 -14.96
N THR A 218 -21.37 8.54 -15.60
CA THR A 218 -19.98 8.56 -15.09
C THR A 218 -19.52 10.01 -14.94
N ILE A 219 -18.94 10.32 -13.79
CA ILE A 219 -18.34 11.62 -13.49
C ILE A 219 -16.83 11.44 -13.39
N TYR A 220 -16.12 12.11 -14.28
CA TYR A 220 -14.67 11.98 -14.36
C TYR A 220 -13.95 12.78 -13.28
N HIS A 221 -12.82 12.26 -12.84
CA HIS A 221 -11.98 12.88 -11.81
C HIS A 221 -11.59 14.31 -12.16
N GLU A 222 -11.78 15.22 -11.22
CA GLU A 222 -11.40 16.62 -11.34
C GLU A 222 -10.56 17.06 -10.13
N ASN A 223 -9.42 17.65 -10.40
CA ASN A 223 -8.51 18.13 -9.36
C ASN A 223 -9.02 19.43 -8.72
N LYS A 224 -9.41 19.35 -7.45
CA LYS A 224 -9.97 20.46 -6.69
C LYS A 224 -9.02 21.64 -6.54
N ASN A 225 -7.75 21.37 -6.31
CA ASN A 225 -6.72 22.41 -6.10
C ASN A 225 -5.48 22.07 -6.96
N ARG A 226 -5.40 22.66 -8.16
CA ARG A 226 -4.35 22.35 -9.15
C ARG A 226 -2.98 22.97 -8.84
N THR A 227 -2.97 24.15 -8.21
CA THR A 227 -1.70 24.83 -7.90
C THR A 227 -1.25 24.56 -6.47
N VAL A 228 0.07 24.67 -6.21
CA VAL A 228 0.64 24.50 -4.87
C VAL A 228 0.01 25.50 -3.89
N LYS A 229 -0.17 26.74 -4.34
CA LYS A 229 -0.81 27.80 -3.53
C LYS A 229 -2.25 27.44 -3.17
N SER A 230 -3.04 26.92 -4.13
CA SER A 230 -4.44 26.52 -3.86
C SER A 230 -4.53 25.27 -2.98
N LYS A 231 -3.52 24.38 -3.01
CA LYS A 231 -3.44 23.22 -2.11
C LYS A 231 -3.21 23.64 -0.66
N ILE A 232 -2.38 24.66 -0.43
CA ILE A 232 -2.07 25.18 0.91
C ILE A 232 -3.28 25.92 1.47
N VAL A 233 -3.87 26.80 0.67
CA VAL A 233 -4.99 27.69 1.10
C VAL A 233 -6.35 26.99 1.07
N GLN A 234 -6.47 25.84 0.37
CA GLN A 234 -7.72 25.09 0.16
C GLN A 234 -8.85 26.03 -0.33
N SER A 235 -8.54 26.87 -1.29
CA SER A 235 -9.39 27.96 -1.76
C SER A 235 -10.68 27.48 -2.45
N VAL A 236 -10.68 26.25 -3.03
CA VAL A 236 -11.86 25.70 -3.71
C VAL A 236 -12.66 24.83 -2.73
N LYS A 237 -13.82 25.29 -2.34
CA LYS A 237 -14.69 24.61 -1.37
C LYS A 237 -15.42 23.40 -1.99
N ALA A 238 -15.87 23.53 -3.24
CA ALA A 238 -16.59 22.46 -3.97
C ALA A 238 -16.25 22.49 -5.47
N LEU A 239 -16.37 21.33 -6.10
CA LEU A 239 -16.26 21.19 -7.58
C LEU A 239 -17.63 21.46 -8.20
N LEU A 240 -17.85 22.67 -8.67
CA LEU A 240 -19.13 23.09 -9.29
C LEU A 240 -18.93 23.33 -10.80
N ILE A 241 -19.87 22.90 -11.62
CA ILE A 241 -19.84 23.07 -13.09
C ILE A 241 -19.84 24.55 -13.50
N THR A 242 -20.20 25.45 -12.59
CA THR A 242 -20.17 26.89 -12.80
C THR A 242 -18.80 27.53 -12.53
N SER A 243 -17.87 26.78 -11.94
CA SER A 243 -16.54 27.26 -11.65
C SER A 243 -15.66 27.33 -12.92
N PRO A 244 -14.96 28.45 -13.16
CA PRO A 244 -14.15 28.61 -14.39
C PRO A 244 -12.93 27.70 -14.48
N ILE A 245 -12.56 27.00 -13.39
CA ILE A 245 -11.38 26.11 -13.36
C ILE A 245 -11.69 24.66 -13.71
N ILE A 246 -12.97 24.35 -13.92
CA ILE A 246 -13.46 22.97 -14.17
C ILE A 246 -13.24 22.60 -15.65
N THR A 247 -12.86 21.35 -15.90
CA THR A 247 -12.67 20.83 -17.28
C THR A 247 -14.00 20.63 -17.99
N THR A 248 -13.98 20.78 -19.32
CA THR A 248 -15.12 20.48 -20.19
C THR A 248 -15.64 19.05 -19.96
N LYS A 249 -14.74 18.10 -19.79
CA LYS A 249 -15.09 16.69 -19.57
C LYS A 249 -15.94 16.49 -18.31
N PHE A 250 -15.62 17.20 -17.23
CA PHE A 250 -16.41 17.17 -15.99
C PHE A 250 -17.81 17.76 -16.22
N ILE A 251 -17.90 18.90 -16.94
CA ILE A 251 -19.18 19.54 -17.30
C ILE A 251 -20.04 18.59 -18.16
N GLU A 252 -19.44 17.97 -19.17
CA GLU A 252 -20.11 17.01 -20.06
C GLU A 252 -20.67 15.79 -19.30
N SER A 253 -19.98 15.33 -18.25
CA SER A 253 -20.50 14.26 -17.39
C SER A 253 -21.89 14.63 -16.85
N PHE A 254 -22.04 15.84 -16.35
CA PHE A 254 -23.33 16.31 -15.79
C PHE A 254 -24.38 16.61 -16.87
N ASN A 255 -23.96 17.07 -18.05
CA ASN A 255 -24.86 17.25 -19.17
C ASN A 255 -25.47 15.91 -19.63
N ASN A 256 -24.66 14.86 -19.69
CA ASN A 256 -25.11 13.51 -20.03
C ASN A 256 -26.12 12.96 -19.01
N ILE A 257 -25.85 13.16 -17.71
CA ILE A 257 -26.77 12.78 -16.64
C ILE A 257 -28.07 13.59 -16.76
N ARG A 258 -27.99 14.92 -16.98
CA ARG A 258 -29.15 15.81 -17.16
C ARG A 258 -30.05 15.33 -18.31
N ILE A 259 -29.48 15.02 -19.47
CA ILE A 259 -30.24 14.55 -20.63
C ILE A 259 -31.05 13.29 -20.28
N LYS A 260 -30.47 12.35 -19.55
CA LYS A 260 -31.17 11.15 -19.11
C LYS A 260 -32.31 11.48 -18.13
N LEU A 261 -32.08 12.42 -17.21
CA LEU A 261 -33.11 12.85 -16.23
C LEU A 261 -34.25 13.56 -16.96
N GLU A 262 -33.97 14.42 -17.94
CA GLU A 262 -34.98 15.10 -18.76
C GLU A 262 -35.79 14.07 -19.54
N TYR A 263 -35.16 13.07 -20.13
CA TYR A 263 -35.83 11.97 -20.82
C TYR A 263 -36.83 11.22 -19.90
N GLU A 264 -36.43 10.91 -18.70
CA GLU A 264 -37.34 10.25 -17.72
C GLU A 264 -38.49 11.20 -17.30
N HIS A 265 -38.21 12.49 -17.09
CA HIS A 265 -39.21 13.50 -16.78
C HIS A 265 -40.23 13.70 -17.92
N ASP A 266 -39.76 13.79 -19.17
CA ASP A 266 -40.63 13.98 -20.34
C ASP A 266 -41.60 12.81 -20.55
N ARG A 267 -41.19 11.58 -20.17
CA ARG A 267 -42.06 10.39 -20.22
C ARG A 267 -43.14 10.41 -19.16
N LYS A 268 -42.88 11.02 -18.00
CA LYS A 268 -43.82 11.11 -16.87
C LYS A 268 -43.70 12.48 -16.17
N PRO A 269 -44.27 13.54 -16.75
CA PRO A 269 -44.09 14.90 -16.19
C PRO A 269 -44.63 15.10 -14.76
N SER A 270 -45.54 14.25 -14.32
CA SER A 270 -46.05 14.27 -12.92
C SER A 270 -45.03 13.74 -11.91
N LYS A 271 -44.00 13.03 -12.38
CA LYS A 271 -42.93 12.46 -11.55
C LYS A 271 -41.68 13.34 -11.70
N ASN A 272 -41.38 14.12 -10.66
CA ASN A 272 -40.32 15.11 -10.73
C ASN A 272 -39.42 15.18 -9.48
N VAL A 273 -39.52 14.19 -8.59
CA VAL A 273 -38.73 14.12 -7.36
C VAL A 273 -37.66 13.05 -7.47
N TYR A 274 -36.41 13.45 -7.37
CA TYR A 274 -35.20 12.60 -7.53
C TYR A 274 -34.40 12.60 -6.25
N LEU A 275 -34.22 11.43 -5.67
CA LEU A 275 -33.38 11.23 -4.48
C LEU A 275 -31.96 10.82 -4.92
N VAL A 276 -30.95 11.47 -4.36
CA VAL A 276 -29.54 11.17 -4.61
C VAL A 276 -28.90 10.78 -3.28
N SER A 277 -28.41 9.56 -3.23
CA SER A 277 -27.69 9.06 -2.04
C SER A 277 -26.37 8.42 -2.43
N SER A 278 -25.65 7.89 -1.44
CA SER A 278 -24.41 7.15 -1.62
C SER A 278 -24.34 6.00 -0.63
N VAL A 279 -23.40 5.07 -0.84
CA VAL A 279 -23.16 3.97 0.10
C VAL A 279 -22.52 4.51 1.39
N CYS A 280 -21.40 5.24 1.23
CA CYS A 280 -20.59 5.78 2.34
C CYS A 280 -20.46 7.30 2.27
N GLU A 281 -19.96 7.88 3.36
CA GLU A 281 -19.54 9.31 3.38
C GLU A 281 -18.40 9.52 2.39
N ASN A 282 -18.28 10.73 1.85
CA ASN A 282 -17.20 11.17 0.95
C ASN A 282 -17.21 10.51 -0.45
N GLU A 283 -18.33 9.96 -0.87
CA GLU A 283 -18.50 9.47 -2.25
C GLU A 283 -18.93 10.58 -3.22
N GLY A 284 -19.26 11.76 -2.70
CA GLY A 284 -19.56 12.93 -3.51
C GLY A 284 -21.04 13.16 -3.80
N LYS A 285 -21.96 12.50 -3.09
CA LYS A 285 -23.43 12.62 -3.30
C LYS A 285 -23.93 14.07 -3.41
N SER A 286 -23.55 14.92 -2.45
CA SER A 286 -23.96 16.33 -2.41
C SER A 286 -23.39 17.13 -3.60
N THR A 287 -22.14 16.82 -3.98
CA THR A 287 -21.52 17.42 -5.17
C THR A 287 -22.28 17.01 -6.43
N VAL A 288 -22.66 15.75 -6.52
CA VAL A 288 -23.42 15.20 -7.67
C VAL A 288 -24.81 15.84 -7.70
N ALA A 289 -25.56 15.81 -6.59
CA ALA A 289 -26.91 16.39 -6.49
C ALA A 289 -26.92 17.87 -6.90
N LEU A 290 -25.97 18.64 -6.37
CA LEU A 290 -25.87 20.07 -6.65
C LEU A 290 -25.50 20.37 -8.10
N ASN A 291 -24.55 19.61 -8.68
CA ASN A 291 -24.15 19.82 -10.09
C ASN A 291 -25.25 19.37 -11.08
N ILE A 292 -26.01 18.32 -10.77
CA ILE A 292 -27.20 17.94 -11.54
C ILE A 292 -28.20 19.11 -11.54
N ALA A 293 -28.48 19.66 -10.35
CA ALA A 293 -29.40 20.79 -10.21
C ALA A 293 -28.93 22.02 -11.00
N LEU A 294 -27.64 22.35 -10.91
CA LEU A 294 -27.03 23.46 -11.65
C LEU A 294 -27.10 23.25 -13.17
N SER A 295 -26.90 22.00 -13.62
CA SER A 295 -26.99 21.68 -15.06
C SER A 295 -28.43 21.86 -15.57
N LEU A 296 -29.43 21.47 -14.78
CA LEU A 296 -30.85 21.66 -15.10
C LEU A 296 -31.24 23.16 -15.13
N VAL A 297 -30.80 23.94 -14.15
CA VAL A 297 -31.06 25.38 -14.08
C VAL A 297 -30.46 26.11 -15.30
N LYS A 298 -29.27 25.70 -15.73
CA LYS A 298 -28.58 26.24 -16.91
C LYS A 298 -29.44 26.11 -18.20
N GLU A 299 -30.26 25.06 -18.28
CA GLU A 299 -31.19 24.83 -19.40
C GLU A 299 -32.58 25.43 -19.15
N GLY A 300 -32.69 26.31 -18.14
CA GLY A 300 -33.93 27.07 -17.89
C GLY A 300 -34.99 26.33 -17.06
N LYS A 301 -34.67 25.17 -16.51
CA LYS A 301 -35.62 24.40 -15.70
C LYS A 301 -35.74 25.03 -14.29
N LYS A 302 -36.93 24.97 -13.70
CA LYS A 302 -37.18 25.37 -12.31
C LYS A 302 -36.77 24.20 -11.42
N VAL A 303 -35.72 24.39 -10.64
CA VAL A 303 -35.17 23.32 -9.78
C VAL A 303 -35.19 23.73 -8.30
N ILE A 304 -35.60 22.79 -7.44
CA ILE A 304 -35.46 22.91 -5.99
C ILE A 304 -34.51 21.81 -5.52
N VAL A 305 -33.52 22.19 -4.71
CA VAL A 305 -32.64 21.20 -4.02
C VAL A 305 -33.01 21.22 -2.54
N ILE A 306 -33.24 20.02 -1.99
CA ILE A 306 -33.49 19.81 -0.56
C ILE A 306 -32.25 19.11 0.05
N ASP A 307 -31.58 19.77 1.00
CA ASP A 307 -30.45 19.20 1.75
C ASP A 307 -31.01 18.37 2.91
N ALA A 308 -31.39 17.13 2.63
CA ALA A 308 -31.96 16.21 3.61
C ALA A 308 -30.86 15.53 4.48
N ASP A 309 -29.56 15.78 4.20
CA ASP A 309 -28.48 15.37 5.10
C ASP A 309 -28.37 16.37 6.28
N MET A 310 -29.42 16.42 7.08
CA MET A 310 -29.51 17.33 8.22
C MET A 310 -28.46 17.04 9.31
N ARG A 311 -27.80 15.90 9.28
CA ARG A 311 -26.72 15.57 10.25
C ARG A 311 -25.40 16.26 9.88
N LYS A 312 -25.07 16.25 8.58
CA LYS A 312 -23.83 16.83 8.04
C LYS A 312 -24.14 17.70 6.82
N PRO A 313 -24.96 18.77 7.00
CA PRO A 313 -25.39 19.59 5.85
C PRO A 313 -24.18 20.20 5.14
N ALA A 314 -24.12 20.06 3.83
CA ALA A 314 -22.96 20.43 3.02
C ALA A 314 -23.23 21.57 2.04
N ILE A 315 -24.46 21.75 1.58
CA ILE A 315 -24.82 22.62 0.44
C ILE A 315 -24.48 24.10 0.75
N CYS A 316 -24.82 24.60 1.95
CA CYS A 316 -24.49 25.95 2.40
C CYS A 316 -23.00 26.27 2.24
N LYS A 317 -22.15 25.35 2.71
CA LYS A 317 -20.69 25.48 2.63
C LYS A 317 -20.18 25.37 1.21
N MET A 318 -20.77 24.48 0.40
CA MET A 318 -20.37 24.25 -1.00
C MET A 318 -20.62 25.47 -1.88
N LEU A 319 -21.74 26.15 -1.67
CA LEU A 319 -22.13 27.35 -2.42
C LEU A 319 -21.62 28.67 -1.80
N ASP A 320 -20.88 28.59 -0.70
CA ASP A 320 -20.34 29.73 0.03
C ASP A 320 -21.45 30.73 0.47
N ILE A 321 -22.59 30.17 0.91
CA ILE A 321 -23.73 30.95 1.37
C ILE A 321 -23.56 31.27 2.86
N PRO A 322 -23.62 32.55 3.27
CA PRO A 322 -23.60 32.91 4.71
C PRO A 322 -24.81 32.30 5.42
N LYS A 323 -24.58 31.63 6.53
CA LYS A 323 -25.64 30.93 7.30
C LYS A 323 -26.72 31.84 7.79
N GLU A 324 -26.39 33.12 8.03
CA GLU A 324 -27.27 34.15 8.48
C GLU A 324 -28.36 34.56 7.47
N GLN A 325 -28.13 34.23 6.19
CA GLN A 325 -29.06 34.50 5.09
C GLN A 325 -30.04 33.36 4.84
N VAL A 326 -29.89 32.25 5.58
CA VAL A 326 -30.67 31.04 5.38
C VAL A 326 -31.54 30.73 6.60
N THR A 327 -32.82 30.55 6.40
CA THR A 327 -33.71 30.00 7.42
C THR A 327 -33.51 28.47 7.43
N ASP A 328 -33.14 27.94 8.59
CA ASP A 328 -32.86 26.50 8.73
C ASP A 328 -34.10 25.65 8.41
N MET A 329 -33.94 24.64 7.56
CA MET A 329 -35.01 23.71 7.15
C MET A 329 -35.69 23.04 8.37
N VAL A 330 -34.98 22.78 9.44
CA VAL A 330 -35.54 22.12 10.63
C VAL A 330 -36.68 22.97 11.24
N ARG A 331 -36.60 24.30 11.17
CA ARG A 331 -37.69 25.19 11.66
C ARG A 331 -38.95 25.00 10.82
N LEU A 332 -38.80 24.79 9.49
CA LEU A 332 -39.95 24.48 8.62
C LEU A 332 -40.56 23.13 8.99
N LEU A 333 -39.71 22.11 9.22
CA LEU A 333 -40.16 20.77 9.62
C LEU A 333 -40.85 20.73 10.98
N GLN A 334 -40.51 21.68 11.86
CA GLN A 334 -41.15 21.89 13.18
C GLN A 334 -42.43 22.73 13.09
N GLY A 335 -42.74 23.28 11.91
CA GLY A 335 -43.93 24.10 11.71
C GLY A 335 -43.79 25.55 12.18
N GLU A 336 -42.54 25.99 12.46
CA GLU A 336 -42.25 27.34 12.96
C GLU A 336 -42.26 28.41 11.85
N CYS A 337 -42.13 28.01 10.60
CA CYS A 337 -42.08 28.93 9.46
C CYS A 337 -42.64 28.28 8.20
N GLY A 338 -42.94 29.08 7.19
CA GLY A 338 -43.44 28.61 5.91
C GLY A 338 -42.31 28.29 4.91
N LEU A 339 -42.65 27.59 3.82
CA LEU A 339 -41.72 27.26 2.73
C LEU A 339 -41.12 28.53 2.09
N ASP A 340 -41.93 29.58 1.91
CA ASP A 340 -41.49 30.85 1.32
C ASP A 340 -40.42 31.57 2.14
N GLN A 341 -40.41 31.34 3.45
CA GLN A 341 -39.42 31.91 4.38
C GLN A 341 -38.13 31.06 4.43
N THR A 342 -38.23 29.78 4.05
CA THR A 342 -37.11 28.82 4.14
C THR A 342 -36.39 28.69 2.81
N MET A 343 -37.11 28.89 1.72
CA MET A 343 -36.55 28.74 0.38
C MET A 343 -35.58 29.88 0.06
N TYR A 344 -34.30 29.51 -0.08
CA TYR A 344 -33.24 30.45 -0.47
C TYR A 344 -33.03 30.35 -1.99
N ARG A 345 -33.02 31.47 -2.68
CA ARG A 345 -32.70 31.49 -4.11
C ARG A 345 -31.25 32.00 -4.32
N ASP A 346 -30.43 31.17 -4.92
CA ASP A 346 -29.03 31.54 -5.16
C ASP A 346 -28.90 32.47 -6.40
N ARG A 347 -27.68 32.96 -6.65
CA ARG A 347 -27.35 33.88 -7.75
C ARG A 347 -27.52 33.23 -9.14
N GLN A 348 -27.55 31.92 -9.21
CA GLN A 348 -27.69 31.16 -10.46
C GLN A 348 -29.15 30.79 -10.78
N GLY A 349 -30.06 31.12 -9.87
CA GLY A 349 -31.49 30.83 -10.01
C GLY A 349 -31.92 29.50 -9.37
N LEU A 350 -31.02 28.81 -8.69
CA LEU A 350 -31.33 27.57 -8.00
C LEU A 350 -32.07 27.86 -6.70
N ASN A 351 -33.19 27.17 -6.44
CA ASN A 351 -33.92 27.26 -5.18
C ASN A 351 -33.43 26.17 -4.23
N LEU A 352 -33.19 26.53 -2.99
CA LEU A 352 -32.55 25.67 -1.99
C LEU A 352 -33.37 25.63 -0.71
N VAL A 353 -33.62 24.45 -0.19
CA VAL A 353 -34.17 24.24 1.17
C VAL A 353 -33.08 23.43 1.91
N MET A 354 -32.46 24.05 2.93
CA MET A 354 -31.23 23.46 3.49
C MET A 354 -31.11 23.75 4.99
N SER A 355 -30.32 22.90 5.65
CA SER A 355 -29.96 23.10 7.06
C SER A 355 -28.66 23.91 7.19
N THR A 356 -28.58 24.77 8.18
CA THR A 356 -27.41 25.62 8.46
C THR A 356 -26.43 24.99 9.44
N LYS A 357 -26.89 23.99 10.20
CA LYS A 357 -26.10 23.27 11.23
C LYS A 357 -26.51 21.79 11.27
N GLY A 358 -25.67 20.99 11.86
CA GLY A 358 -25.95 19.57 12.08
C GLY A 358 -26.97 19.34 13.19
N HIS A 359 -27.91 18.43 12.96
CA HIS A 359 -28.95 18.04 13.93
C HIS A 359 -28.83 16.51 14.22
N SER A 360 -29.08 16.11 15.45
CA SER A 360 -28.96 14.70 15.89
C SER A 360 -30.25 13.87 15.70
N SER A 361 -31.42 14.49 15.83
CA SER A 361 -32.72 13.79 15.81
C SER A 361 -33.42 13.90 14.45
N THR A 362 -32.70 13.61 13.37
CA THR A 362 -33.20 13.79 11.98
C THR A 362 -34.27 12.78 11.58
N TYR A 363 -34.15 11.53 12.03
CA TYR A 363 -35.10 10.45 11.74
C TYR A 363 -36.53 10.79 12.14
N GLU A 364 -36.72 11.52 13.25
CA GLU A 364 -38.03 11.92 13.73
C GLU A 364 -38.78 12.80 12.73
N PHE A 365 -38.07 13.71 12.03
CA PHE A 365 -38.67 14.57 11.01
C PHE A 365 -39.11 13.78 9.78
N VAL A 366 -38.39 12.74 9.43
CA VAL A 366 -38.77 11.84 8.34
C VAL A 366 -40.03 11.03 8.76
N LYS A 367 -39.95 10.39 9.92
CA LYS A 367 -41.02 9.53 10.46
C LYS A 367 -42.33 10.29 10.72
N SER A 368 -42.26 11.56 11.14
CA SER A 368 -43.45 12.40 11.41
C SER A 368 -44.25 12.78 10.16
N GLY A 369 -43.70 12.55 8.97
CA GLY A 369 -44.31 12.96 7.71
C GLY A 369 -44.06 14.41 7.31
N ALA A 370 -43.36 15.19 8.14
CA ALA A 370 -43.06 16.62 7.86
C ALA A 370 -42.19 16.72 6.57
N MET A 371 -41.26 15.83 6.36
CA MET A 371 -40.44 15.79 5.15
C MET A 371 -41.31 15.42 3.91
N LYS A 372 -42.21 14.47 4.04
CA LYS A 372 -43.18 14.11 2.99
C LYS A 372 -44.03 15.30 2.54
N ASP A 373 -44.52 16.10 3.51
CA ASP A 373 -45.31 17.28 3.22
C ASP A 373 -44.47 18.41 2.58
N LEU A 374 -43.21 18.56 2.97
CA LEU A 374 -42.26 19.45 2.30
C LEU A 374 -42.04 19.04 0.84
N ILE A 375 -41.78 17.74 0.59
CA ILE A 375 -41.61 17.20 -0.76
C ILE A 375 -42.85 17.47 -1.61
N LYS A 376 -44.04 17.19 -1.10
CA LYS A 376 -45.31 17.49 -1.79
C LYS A 376 -45.51 18.94 -2.15
N LYS A 377 -45.08 19.87 -1.27
CA LYS A 377 -45.12 21.32 -1.53
C LYS A 377 -44.13 21.66 -2.64
N CYS A 378 -42.87 21.23 -2.54
CA CYS A 378 -41.81 21.52 -3.53
C CYS A 378 -42.16 20.99 -4.92
N ARG A 379 -42.75 19.79 -5.02
CA ARG A 379 -43.22 19.17 -6.27
C ARG A 379 -44.09 20.08 -7.11
N LYS A 380 -44.92 20.95 -6.48
CA LYS A 380 -45.85 21.87 -7.17
C LYS A 380 -45.18 23.11 -7.76
N PHE A 381 -43.97 23.45 -7.27
CA PHE A 381 -43.29 24.71 -7.64
C PHE A 381 -42.10 24.53 -8.55
N ALA A 382 -41.69 23.30 -8.83
CA ALA A 382 -40.49 23.02 -9.61
C ALA A 382 -40.70 21.96 -10.68
N ASP A 383 -39.95 22.05 -11.76
CA ASP A 383 -39.88 21.00 -12.79
C ASP A 383 -39.09 19.81 -12.27
N PHE A 384 -38.08 20.07 -11.44
CA PHE A 384 -37.23 19.04 -10.80
C PHE A 384 -37.01 19.34 -9.31
N VAL A 385 -37.21 18.36 -8.46
CA VAL A 385 -36.86 18.41 -7.04
C VAL A 385 -35.75 17.37 -6.81
N ILE A 386 -34.57 17.85 -6.43
CA ILE A 386 -33.40 16.99 -6.13
C ILE A 386 -33.22 16.92 -4.62
N ILE A 387 -33.20 15.72 -4.07
CA ILE A 387 -33.05 15.52 -2.62
C ILE A 387 -31.67 14.89 -2.36
N ASP A 388 -30.79 15.63 -1.69
CA ASP A 388 -29.49 15.15 -1.23
C ASP A 388 -29.67 14.51 0.16
N THR A 389 -29.43 13.21 0.29
CA THR A 389 -29.67 12.46 1.52
C THR A 389 -28.38 11.98 2.19
N PRO A 390 -28.41 11.60 3.48
CA PRO A 390 -27.25 10.95 4.10
C PRO A 390 -26.90 9.62 3.42
N PRO A 391 -25.68 9.10 3.64
CA PRO A 391 -25.28 7.80 3.07
C PRO A 391 -26.10 6.65 3.65
N MET A 392 -26.44 5.69 2.81
CA MET A 392 -27.35 4.58 3.15
C MET A 392 -26.75 3.57 4.12
N SER A 393 -25.44 3.35 4.07
CA SER A 393 -24.78 2.35 4.94
C SER A 393 -24.84 2.70 6.44
N LEU A 394 -25.12 3.94 6.76
CA LEU A 394 -25.05 4.44 8.14
C LEU A 394 -26.41 4.73 8.77
N LEU A 395 -27.44 4.97 7.93
CA LEU A 395 -28.67 5.61 8.44
C LEU A 395 -29.93 5.15 7.71
N SER A 396 -30.96 4.84 8.46
CA SER A 396 -32.30 4.52 7.97
C SER A 396 -33.09 5.75 7.48
N ASP A 397 -32.55 6.95 7.67
CA ASP A 397 -33.20 8.21 7.25
C ASP A 397 -33.46 8.24 5.73
N THR A 398 -32.46 7.81 4.94
CA THR A 398 -32.57 7.74 3.48
C THR A 398 -33.59 6.67 3.04
N GLU A 399 -33.54 5.50 3.66
CA GLU A 399 -34.45 4.38 3.37
C GLU A 399 -35.91 4.82 3.56
N ALA A 400 -36.20 5.53 4.65
CA ALA A 400 -37.55 6.01 4.95
C ALA A 400 -38.05 7.09 3.96
N LEU A 401 -37.15 7.75 3.20
CA LEU A 401 -37.52 8.75 2.20
C LEU A 401 -37.77 8.14 0.81
N LEU A 402 -37.31 6.93 0.55
CA LEU A 402 -37.39 6.29 -0.78
C LEU A 402 -38.86 6.15 -1.26
N ASP A 403 -39.80 5.93 -0.34
CA ASP A 403 -41.22 5.76 -0.69
C ASP A 403 -41.94 7.12 -0.94
N ASP A 404 -41.32 8.23 -0.62
CA ASP A 404 -41.89 9.58 -0.80
C ASP A 404 -41.38 10.27 -2.06
N VAL A 405 -40.47 9.62 -2.83
CA VAL A 405 -39.88 10.19 -4.05
C VAL A 405 -40.27 9.36 -5.29
N ASP A 406 -40.06 9.88 -6.47
CA ASP A 406 -40.40 9.21 -7.73
C ASP A 406 -39.24 8.37 -8.27
N PHE A 407 -38.04 8.87 -8.13
CA PHE A 407 -36.83 8.30 -8.68
C PHE A 407 -35.69 8.32 -7.65
N SER A 408 -34.84 7.32 -7.69
CA SER A 408 -33.65 7.26 -6.85
C SER A 408 -32.39 6.96 -7.67
N LEU A 409 -31.26 7.51 -7.21
CA LEU A 409 -29.92 7.40 -7.83
C LEU A 409 -28.89 7.10 -6.73
N LEU A 410 -28.01 6.13 -6.98
CA LEU A 410 -26.95 5.77 -6.06
C LEU A 410 -25.60 6.26 -6.58
N VAL A 411 -24.93 7.14 -5.86
CA VAL A 411 -23.58 7.62 -6.18
C VAL A 411 -22.56 6.66 -5.56
N ILE A 412 -21.70 6.13 -6.40
CA ILE A 412 -20.62 5.21 -6.03
C ILE A 412 -19.30 5.86 -6.44
N ARG A 413 -18.36 5.97 -5.51
CA ARG A 413 -17.02 6.48 -5.82
C ARG A 413 -16.12 5.32 -6.27
N GLN A 414 -15.38 5.53 -7.37
CA GLN A 414 -14.43 4.55 -7.90
C GLN A 414 -13.47 4.07 -6.79
N ASP A 415 -13.35 2.75 -6.65
CA ASP A 415 -12.41 2.07 -5.75
C ASP A 415 -12.53 2.52 -4.28
N PHE A 416 -13.77 2.71 -3.80
CA PHE A 416 -14.03 3.21 -2.45
C PHE A 416 -14.88 2.24 -1.62
N SER A 417 -16.15 2.08 -1.96
CA SER A 417 -17.06 1.18 -1.24
C SER A 417 -16.94 -0.27 -1.71
N TYR A 418 -17.19 -1.22 -0.81
CA TYR A 418 -17.15 -2.65 -1.13
C TYR A 418 -18.40 -3.05 -1.94
N GLU A 419 -18.20 -3.96 -2.89
CA GLU A 419 -19.23 -4.55 -3.75
C GLU A 419 -20.48 -4.96 -2.95
N LYS A 420 -20.29 -5.66 -1.84
CA LYS A 420 -21.37 -6.13 -0.97
C LYS A 420 -22.24 -5.00 -0.40
N ASP A 421 -21.61 -3.91 0.04
CA ASP A 421 -22.34 -2.77 0.62
C ASP A 421 -23.14 -2.03 -0.46
N ILE A 422 -22.56 -1.94 -1.67
CA ILE A 422 -23.23 -1.36 -2.84
C ILE A 422 -24.45 -2.22 -3.20
N GLU A 423 -24.29 -3.55 -3.28
CA GLU A 423 -25.40 -4.49 -3.57
C GLU A 423 -26.54 -4.34 -2.55
N ASN A 424 -26.21 -4.22 -1.27
CA ASN A 424 -27.20 -4.00 -0.23
C ASN A 424 -28.01 -2.73 -0.45
N CYS A 425 -27.34 -1.61 -0.80
CA CYS A 425 -28.00 -0.34 -1.09
C CYS A 425 -28.90 -0.43 -2.34
N ILE A 426 -28.43 -1.11 -3.38
CA ILE A 426 -29.19 -1.34 -4.62
C ILE A 426 -30.46 -2.15 -4.31
N ASN A 427 -30.36 -3.19 -3.50
CA ASN A 427 -31.51 -4.01 -3.12
C ASN A 427 -32.56 -3.16 -2.37
N ILE A 428 -32.12 -2.35 -1.41
CA ILE A 428 -33.03 -1.44 -0.67
C ILE A 428 -33.72 -0.47 -1.64
N MET A 429 -32.97 0.11 -2.60
CA MET A 429 -33.53 1.06 -3.58
C MET A 429 -34.52 0.39 -4.56
N ASN A 430 -34.25 -0.88 -4.92
CA ASN A 430 -35.12 -1.66 -5.81
C ASN A 430 -36.40 -2.12 -5.09
N ASP A 431 -36.33 -2.38 -3.79
CA ASP A 431 -37.48 -2.83 -2.99
C ASP A 431 -38.44 -1.67 -2.63
N ALA A 432 -38.00 -0.42 -2.77
CA ALA A 432 -38.78 0.77 -2.47
C ALA A 432 -39.83 1.09 -3.55
N ASP A 433 -40.83 1.91 -3.23
CA ASP A 433 -41.86 2.39 -4.16
C ASP A 433 -41.30 3.33 -5.24
N SER A 434 -40.17 3.98 -5.00
CA SER A 434 -39.48 4.82 -5.99
C SER A 434 -38.81 3.96 -7.06
N ARG A 435 -38.73 4.49 -8.29
CA ARG A 435 -38.02 3.79 -9.37
C ARG A 435 -36.52 4.08 -9.26
N PHE A 436 -35.74 3.03 -9.00
CA PHE A 436 -34.27 3.12 -9.05
C PHE A 436 -33.81 3.28 -10.51
N LEU A 437 -33.10 4.36 -10.80
CA LEU A 437 -32.62 4.66 -12.16
C LEU A 437 -31.24 4.06 -12.44
N GLY A 438 -30.50 3.71 -11.39
CA GLY A 438 -29.17 3.12 -11.53
C GLY A 438 -28.09 3.87 -10.76
N CYS A 439 -26.86 3.47 -11.00
CA CYS A 439 -25.67 4.00 -10.30
C CYS A 439 -24.98 5.12 -11.09
N ILE A 440 -24.48 6.12 -10.37
CA ILE A 440 -23.58 7.16 -10.93
C ILE A 440 -22.17 6.85 -10.40
N LEU A 441 -21.26 6.51 -11.31
CA LEU A 441 -19.84 6.28 -10.96
C LEU A 441 -19.13 7.62 -10.88
N ASN A 442 -18.72 7.99 -9.69
CA ASN A 442 -18.04 9.26 -9.40
C ASN A 442 -16.52 9.04 -9.27
N ASP A 443 -15.75 10.05 -9.64
CA ASP A 443 -14.30 10.13 -9.47
C ASP A 443 -13.51 9.15 -10.36
N UNK A 444 -14.00 8.77 -11.50
CA UNK A 444 -13.42 7.87 -12.31
C UNK A 444 -12.22 8.37 -12.89
N UNK A 445 -11.20 7.88 -12.69
CA UNK A 445 -10.07 8.14 -13.17
C UNK A 445 -10.05 7.58 -14.42
N UNK A 446 -10.14 8.06 -15.31
CA UNK A 446 -10.06 7.71 -16.46
C UNK A 446 -8.95 6.93 -16.65
N UNK A 447 -8.98 5.96 -16.81
CA UNK A 447 -8.04 5.23 -17.09
C UNK A 447 -7.61 5.68 -18.25
N UNK A 448 -6.91 5.99 -18.49
CA UNK A 448 -6.42 6.31 -19.47
C UNK A 448 -6.62 5.39 -20.31
N UNK A 449 -7.42 5.10 -20.72
CA UNK A 449 -7.66 4.43 -21.45
C UNK A 449 -6.75 4.31 -22.23
N UNK A 450 -6.11 3.53 -22.02
CA UNK A 450 -5.36 3.30 -22.64
C UNK A 450 -5.68 3.45 -23.73
N ARG A 451 -5.11 4.08 -24.70
CA ARG A 451 -5.23 4.20 -26.14
C ARG A 451 -4.94 2.86 -26.82
N SER A 452 -5.86 1.98 -26.73
CA SER A 452 -5.88 0.85 -27.69
C SER A 452 -6.78 1.27 -28.87
N SER A 453 -6.28 2.20 -29.62
CA SER A 453 -6.84 2.45 -30.94
C SER A 453 -5.83 1.96 -31.96
N LYS A 454 -6.01 0.73 -32.40
CA LYS A 454 -5.88 0.36 -33.82
C LYS A 454 -6.14 -1.09 -34.00
#